data_d396b86793729172c07c31f78e4c8744
#
_entry.id   d396b86793729172c07c31f78e4c8744
#
_cell.length_a   1.000
_cell.length_b   1.000
_cell.length_c   1.000
_cell.angle_alpha   90.00
_cell.angle_beta   90.00
_cell.angle_gamma   90.00
#
_symmetry.space_group_name_H-M   'P 1'
#
loop_
_entity.id
_entity.type
_entity.pdbx_description
1 polymer ?
#
loop_
_entity_poly.entity_id
_entity_poly.type
_entity_poly.pdbx_seq_one_letter_code
_entity_poly.pdbx_strand_id
1 'polypeptide(L)' 'MRKKTLSRQLLSLKKKTAWSWERMCREMHRVMGEEGPSHTTLFRHASGRVKRPNVLVEHYVQQAIHKLTAELSQQ' A
#
# COMPACT_ATOMS: atom_id res chain seq x y z
N MET A 1 3.49 -0.55 -22.49
CA MET A 1 4.15 -0.63 -21.19
C MET A 1 3.14 -1.07 -20.12
N ARG A 2 3.48 -2.09 -19.36
CA ARG A 2 2.57 -2.61 -18.35
C ARG A 2 2.69 -1.80 -17.07
N LYS A 3 1.54 -1.43 -16.50
CA LYS A 3 1.52 -0.79 -15.19
C LYS A 3 1.92 -1.82 -14.14
N LYS A 4 2.66 -1.37 -13.13
CA LYS A 4 2.93 -2.24 -12.00
C LYS A 4 1.62 -2.58 -11.30
N THR A 5 1.44 -3.83 -10.96
CA THR A 5 0.26 -4.24 -10.20
C THR A 5 0.34 -3.68 -8.78
N LEU A 6 -0.80 -3.52 -8.15
CA LEU A 6 -0.85 -3.06 -6.76
C LEU A 6 -0.06 -4.00 -5.84
N SER A 7 -0.16 -5.31 -6.11
CA SER A 7 0.59 -6.32 -5.38
C SER A 7 2.09 -6.05 -5.43
N ARG A 8 2.63 -5.79 -6.61
CA ARG A 8 4.06 -5.50 -6.77
C ARG A 8 4.46 -4.21 -6.08
N GLN A 9 3.62 -3.19 -6.17
CA GLN A 9 3.89 -1.92 -5.51
C GLN A 9 3.98 -2.08 -3.99
N LEU A 10 3.06 -2.85 -3.41
CA LEU A 10 3.05 -3.11 -1.98
C LEU A 10 4.29 -3.90 -1.55
N LEU A 11 4.64 -4.95 -2.30
CA LEU A 11 5.81 -5.76 -1.99
C LEU A 11 7.09 -4.96 -2.13
N SER A 12 7.18 -4.11 -3.14
CA SER A 12 8.34 -3.26 -3.37
C SER A 12 8.52 -2.29 -2.20
N LEU A 13 7.44 -1.66 -1.77
CA LEU A 13 7.49 -0.72 -0.64
C LEU A 13 7.86 -1.44 0.65
N LYS A 14 7.29 -2.62 0.88
CA LYS A 14 7.60 -3.41 2.07
C LYS A 14 9.08 -3.79 2.11
N LYS A 15 9.62 -4.22 0.97
CA LYS A 15 11.03 -4.59 0.87
C LYS A 15 11.93 -3.38 1.11
N LYS A 16 11.57 -2.24 0.57
CA LYS A 16 12.34 -1.01 0.71
C LYS A 16 12.37 -0.49 2.13
N THR A 17 11.26 -0.59 2.84
CA THR A 17 11.12 -0.05 4.20
C THR A 17 11.38 -1.07 5.30
N ALA A 18 11.22 -2.35 4.99
CA ALA A 18 11.25 -3.44 5.96
C ALA A 18 10.17 -3.32 7.04
N TRP A 19 9.13 -2.54 6.79
CA TRP A 19 8.01 -2.38 7.73
C TRP A 19 7.16 -3.64 7.79
N SER A 20 6.61 -3.93 8.98
CA SER A 20 5.56 -4.95 9.10
C SER A 20 4.28 -4.45 8.40
N TRP A 21 3.36 -5.37 8.10
CA TRP A 21 2.09 -4.97 7.50
C TRP A 21 1.29 -4.03 8.40
N GLU A 22 1.37 -4.23 9.71
CA GLU A 22 0.71 -3.36 10.68
C GLU A 22 1.27 -1.94 10.62
N ARG A 23 2.59 -1.83 10.58
CA ARG A 23 3.25 -0.53 10.48
C ARG A 23 2.91 0.15 9.15
N MET A 24 2.94 -0.61 8.06
CA MET A 24 2.60 -0.08 6.74
C MET A 24 1.18 0.48 6.73
N CYS A 25 0.24 -0.24 7.35
CA CYS A 25 -1.13 0.21 7.49
C CYS A 25 -1.20 1.55 8.23
N ARG A 26 -0.50 1.65 9.35
CA ARG A 26 -0.43 2.87 10.15
C ARG A 26 0.13 4.04 9.36
N GLU A 27 1.23 3.79 8.64
CA GLU A 27 1.86 4.85 7.85
C GLU A 27 0.94 5.32 6.71
N MET A 28 0.20 4.40 6.11
CA MET A 28 -0.77 4.78 5.08
C MET A 28 -1.88 5.64 5.65
N HIS A 29 -2.40 5.28 6.84
CA HIS A 29 -3.44 6.10 7.49
C HIS A 29 -2.90 7.50 7.81
N ARG A 30 -1.65 7.58 8.22
CA ARG A 30 -1.02 8.86 8.54
C ARG A 30 -0.92 9.77 7.30
N VAL A 31 -0.41 9.26 6.19
CA VAL A 31 -0.22 10.10 4.99
C VAL A 31 -1.53 10.43 4.29
N MET A 32 -2.54 9.58 4.43
CA MET A 32 -3.84 9.84 3.81
C MET A 32 -4.73 10.72 4.69
N GLY A 33 -4.44 10.79 5.99
CA GLY A 33 -5.25 11.57 6.91
C GLY A 33 -6.61 10.96 7.24
N GLU A 34 -6.82 9.71 6.86
CA GLU A 34 -8.07 9.01 7.10
C GLU A 34 -7.82 7.52 7.22
N GLU A 35 -8.74 6.82 7.87
CA GLU A 35 -8.65 5.37 7.98
C GLU A 35 -8.88 4.71 6.62
N GLY A 36 -8.18 3.61 6.41
CA GLY A 36 -8.29 2.83 5.19
C GLY A 36 -8.33 1.34 5.50
N PRO A 37 -7.87 0.52 4.55
CA PRO A 37 -7.90 -0.94 4.74
C PRO A 37 -7.00 -1.37 5.90
N SER A 38 -7.38 -2.49 6.53
CA SER A 38 -6.58 -3.08 7.60
C SER A 38 -5.31 -3.70 7.03
N HIS A 39 -4.37 -4.02 7.93
CA HIS A 39 -3.13 -4.69 7.52
C HIS A 39 -3.41 -6.06 6.88
N THR A 40 -4.46 -6.74 7.30
CA THR A 40 -4.86 -8.01 6.67
C THR A 40 -5.27 -7.79 5.22
N THR A 41 -6.00 -6.72 4.94
CA THR A 41 -6.40 -6.38 3.58
C THR A 41 -5.17 -6.06 2.73
N LEU A 42 -4.21 -5.31 3.27
CA LEU A 42 -2.97 -5.01 2.56
C LEU A 42 -2.21 -6.29 2.21
N PHE A 43 -2.13 -7.22 3.16
CA PHE A 43 -1.46 -8.49 2.94
C PHE A 43 -2.14 -9.29 1.83
N ARG A 44 -3.47 -9.31 1.82
CA ARG A 44 -4.22 -10.00 0.76
C ARG A 44 -3.95 -9.41 -0.61
N HIS A 45 -3.92 -8.09 -0.71
CA HIS A 45 -3.59 -7.43 -1.97
C HIS A 45 -2.17 -7.75 -2.41
N ALA A 46 -1.23 -7.73 -1.48
CA ALA A 46 0.16 -8.04 -1.78
C ALA A 46 0.35 -9.49 -2.23
N SER A 47 -0.46 -10.41 -1.66
CA SER A 47 -0.39 -11.82 -2.00
C SER A 47 -1.15 -12.19 -3.27
N GLY A 48 -1.87 -11.24 -3.85
CA GLY A 48 -2.68 -11.49 -5.04
C GLY A 48 -3.92 -12.33 -4.78
N ARG A 49 -4.39 -12.38 -3.53
CA ARG A 49 -5.53 -13.23 -3.13
C ARG A 49 -6.87 -12.52 -3.15
N VAL A 50 -6.92 -11.30 -3.64
CA VAL A 50 -8.15 -10.54 -3.69
C VAL A 50 -8.96 -11.00 -4.90
N LYS A 51 -10.12 -11.65 -4.64
CA LYS A 51 -10.97 -12.17 -5.69
C LYS A 51 -11.83 -11.08 -6.32
N ARG A 52 -12.26 -10.11 -5.53
CA ARG A 52 -13.08 -9.01 -6.01
C ARG A 52 -12.42 -7.69 -5.60
N PRO A 53 -11.60 -7.11 -6.50
CA PRO A 53 -10.94 -5.85 -6.17
C PRO A 53 -11.95 -4.75 -5.90
N ASN A 54 -11.73 -4.03 -4.81
CA ASN A 54 -12.53 -2.85 -4.50
C ASN A 54 -11.78 -1.63 -5.01
N VAL A 55 -12.36 -0.94 -5.99
CA VAL A 55 -11.73 0.20 -6.64
C VAL A 55 -11.37 1.28 -5.63
N LEU A 56 -12.22 1.53 -4.63
CA LEU A 56 -11.94 2.55 -3.61
C LEU A 56 -10.74 2.17 -2.76
N VAL A 57 -10.65 0.90 -2.37
CA VAL A 57 -9.51 0.40 -1.59
C VAL A 57 -8.23 0.49 -2.41
N GLU A 58 -8.27 0.07 -3.65
CA GLU A 58 -7.11 0.13 -4.54
C GLU A 58 -6.64 1.57 -4.73
N HIS A 59 -7.57 2.49 -4.95
CA HIS A 59 -7.25 3.90 -5.12
C HIS A 59 -6.58 4.46 -3.86
N TYR A 60 -7.14 4.15 -2.69
CA TYR A 60 -6.58 4.57 -1.41
C TYR A 60 -5.14 4.07 -1.26
N VAL A 61 -4.94 2.78 -1.50
CA VAL A 61 -3.62 2.16 -1.33
C VAL A 61 -2.61 2.74 -2.32
N GLN A 62 -3.00 2.94 -3.57
CA GLN A 62 -2.12 3.53 -4.58
C GLN A 62 -1.70 4.95 -4.20
N GLN A 63 -2.64 5.76 -3.74
CA GLN A 63 -2.34 7.12 -3.31
C GLN A 63 -1.41 7.12 -2.09
N ALA A 64 -1.68 6.23 -1.13
CA ALA A 64 -0.85 6.10 0.06
C ALA A 64 0.58 5.69 -0.30
N ILE A 65 0.73 4.71 -1.20
CA ILE A 65 2.06 4.28 -1.66
C ILE A 65 2.79 5.44 -2.32
N HIS A 66 2.10 6.19 -3.16
CA HIS A 66 2.70 7.32 -3.85
C HIS A 66 3.21 8.37 -2.85
N LYS A 67 2.39 8.72 -1.86
CA LYS A 67 2.78 9.70 -0.84
C LYS A 67 3.95 9.20 0.01
N LEU A 68 3.92 7.93 0.41
CA LEU A 68 5.00 7.35 1.21
C LEU A 68 6.31 7.30 0.41
N THR A 69 6.24 6.94 -0.87
CA THR A 69 7.41 6.91 -1.72
C THR A 69 8.02 8.31 -1.87
N ALA A 70 7.18 9.31 -2.01
CA ALA A 70 7.65 10.70 -2.10
C ALA A 70 8.36 11.12 -0.80
N GLU A 71 7.78 10.76 0.37
CA GLU A 71 8.42 11.07 1.66
C GLU A 71 9.79 10.40 1.77
N LEU A 72 9.87 9.13 1.39
CA LEU A 72 11.12 8.39 1.48
C LEU A 72 12.19 8.96 0.55
N SER A 73 11.78 9.50 -0.57
CA SER A 73 12.71 10.11 -1.53
C SER A 73 13.29 11.43 -1.04
N GLN A 74 12.67 12.06 -0.06
CA GLN A 74 13.10 13.34 0.47
C GLN A 74 14.06 13.20 1.67
N GLN A 75 14.31 12.00 2.12
CA GLN A 75 15.19 11.74 3.26
C GLN A 75 16.63 11.56 2.85
#